data_4ca42ebb6513337f187e251a0c276c07
#
_entry.id   4ca42ebb6513337f187e251a0c276c07
#
_cell.length_a   1.000
_cell.length_b   1.000
_cell.length_c   1.000
_cell.angle_alpha   90.00
_cell.angle_beta   90.00
_cell.angle_gamma   90.00
#
_symmetry.space_group_name_H-M   'P 1'
#
loop_
_entity.id
_entity.type
_entity.pdbx_description
1 polymer ?
#
loop_
_entity_poly.entity_id
_entity_poly.type
_entity_poly.pdbx_seq_one_letter_code
_entity_poly.pdbx_strand_id
1 'polypeptide(L)'
;MGSLLVVKNLNIEFHDHDAPEQVVKKLNLELAQGEILGIVGESGSGKSMTAMAIAGLLRRHDMKIEGEILFEGTELLHSKRSELRKYQGNDIGIIFQEPMTSLNPVKRIGWQVEESLRIHRPQMRKEERYQLAIESLRNVELENPEQVYKKYPHELSGGMRQRVMIASAMICEPKLLIADEPTTALDVTIQLQIVKLLQKLNREKKTSILFISHDLSLVKRLCGKILVMHNGDVVEAGETLAIFQHPKELYTQNLINAIPKLKKIVV
;
A
#
# COMPACT_ATOMS: atom_id res chain seq x y z
N MET A 1 -21.62 2.62 -9.08
CA MET A 1 -20.20 2.73 -9.49
C MET A 1 -19.62 1.33 -9.40
N GLY A 2 -18.88 0.86 -10.41
CA GLY A 2 -18.29 -0.49 -10.37
C GLY A 2 -17.12 -0.58 -9.42
N SER A 3 -16.83 -1.79 -8.93
CA SER A 3 -15.66 -2.06 -8.09
C SER A 3 -14.39 -1.95 -8.92
N LEU A 4 -13.38 -1.26 -8.39
CA LEU A 4 -12.06 -1.17 -9.00
C LEU A 4 -11.29 -2.48 -8.82
N LEU A 5 -11.32 -3.02 -7.59
CA LEU A 5 -10.64 -4.25 -7.22
C LEU A 5 -11.63 -5.18 -6.52
N VAL A 6 -11.67 -6.44 -6.96
CA VAL A 6 -12.45 -7.50 -6.33
C VAL A 6 -11.53 -8.71 -6.13
N VAL A 7 -11.46 -9.18 -4.89
CA VAL A 7 -10.75 -10.42 -4.54
C VAL A 7 -11.77 -11.43 -4.02
N LYS A 8 -11.75 -12.65 -4.58
CA LYS A 8 -12.67 -13.71 -4.21
C LYS A 8 -11.92 -14.98 -3.80
N ASN A 9 -12.25 -15.45 -2.61
CA ASN A 9 -11.75 -16.73 -2.07
C ASN A 9 -10.22 -16.88 -2.20
N LEU A 10 -9.46 -15.80 -1.97
CA LEU A 10 -8.01 -15.83 -2.05
C LEU A 10 -7.47 -16.72 -0.93
N ASN A 11 -6.74 -17.77 -1.32
CA ASN A 11 -5.97 -18.64 -0.45
C ASN A 11 -4.50 -18.53 -0.82
N ILE A 12 -3.63 -18.46 0.19
CA ILE A 12 -2.18 -18.49 0.02
C ILE A 12 -1.61 -19.49 1.01
N GLU A 13 -0.86 -20.46 0.48
CA GLU A 13 -0.31 -21.57 1.24
C GLU A 13 1.15 -21.79 0.88
N PHE A 14 2.02 -21.94 1.87
CA PHE A 14 3.43 -22.31 1.71
C PHE A 14 3.61 -23.82 1.80
N HIS A 15 4.49 -24.36 0.96
CA HIS A 15 4.83 -25.78 0.87
C HIS A 15 6.33 -26.04 1.09
N ASP A 16 7.00 -25.18 1.86
CA ASP A 16 8.45 -25.26 2.13
C ASP A 16 8.79 -26.01 3.43
N HIS A 17 7.78 -26.47 4.18
CA HIS A 17 7.92 -27.23 5.42
C HIS A 17 7.24 -28.59 5.32
N ASP A 18 7.45 -29.46 6.32
CA ASP A 18 6.86 -30.81 6.41
C ASP A 18 5.32 -30.80 6.36
N ALA A 19 4.69 -29.70 6.76
CA ALA A 19 3.25 -29.47 6.63
C ALA A 19 2.97 -28.14 5.94
N PRO A 20 1.98 -28.09 5.02
CA PRO A 20 1.58 -26.84 4.37
C PRO A 20 1.10 -25.81 5.40
N GLU A 21 1.61 -24.57 5.29
CA GLU A 21 1.21 -23.46 6.13
C GLU A 21 0.30 -22.50 5.35
N GLN A 22 -0.96 -22.38 5.77
CA GLN A 22 -1.93 -21.49 5.16
C GLN A 22 -1.89 -20.10 5.79
N VAL A 23 -1.36 -19.12 5.06
CA VAL A 23 -1.16 -17.73 5.53
C VAL A 23 -2.29 -16.78 5.16
N VAL A 24 -3.11 -17.13 4.16
CA VAL A 24 -4.36 -16.41 3.81
C VAL A 24 -5.43 -17.44 3.49
N LYS A 25 -6.62 -17.27 4.09
CA LYS A 25 -7.70 -18.24 4.05
C LYS A 25 -8.98 -17.59 3.52
N LYS A 26 -9.43 -18.00 2.33
CA LYS A 26 -10.71 -17.60 1.69
C LYS A 26 -10.99 -16.08 1.80
N LEU A 27 -9.96 -15.26 1.68
CA LEU A 27 -10.08 -13.82 1.80
C LEU A 27 -10.94 -13.27 0.66
N ASN A 28 -11.95 -12.48 1.04
CA ASN A 28 -12.78 -11.73 0.12
C ASN A 28 -12.68 -10.24 0.45
N LEU A 29 -12.46 -9.40 -0.55
CA LEU A 29 -12.51 -7.95 -0.41
C LEU A 29 -12.99 -7.29 -1.70
N GLU A 30 -13.56 -6.13 -1.53
CA GLU A 30 -13.99 -5.27 -2.61
C GLU A 30 -13.58 -3.84 -2.31
N LEU A 31 -12.98 -3.17 -3.30
CA LEU A 31 -12.55 -1.77 -3.21
C LEU A 31 -13.16 -1.00 -4.36
N ALA A 32 -13.97 0.00 -4.04
CA ALA A 32 -14.57 0.89 -5.03
C ALA A 32 -13.56 1.94 -5.53
N GLN A 33 -13.86 2.55 -6.67
CA GLN A 33 -13.02 3.62 -7.21
C GLN A 33 -13.02 4.84 -6.26
N GLY A 34 -11.82 5.35 -5.94
CA GLY A 34 -11.62 6.48 -5.04
C GLY A 34 -11.81 6.16 -3.55
N GLU A 35 -12.10 4.91 -3.19
CA GLU A 35 -12.21 4.45 -1.80
C GLU A 35 -10.86 4.22 -1.16
N ILE A 36 -10.79 4.36 0.18
CA ILE A 36 -9.64 3.94 0.99
C ILE A 36 -10.09 2.80 1.90
N LEU A 37 -9.57 1.60 1.64
CA LEU A 37 -9.83 0.39 2.41
C LEU A 37 -8.61 0.05 3.27
N GLY A 38 -8.82 -0.18 4.55
CA GLY A 38 -7.79 -0.61 5.48
C GLY A 38 -7.76 -2.13 5.65
N ILE A 39 -6.57 -2.73 5.73
CA ILE A 39 -6.36 -4.08 6.26
C ILE A 39 -5.55 -3.97 7.53
N VAL A 40 -6.08 -4.47 8.64
CA VAL A 40 -5.47 -4.39 9.96
C VAL A 40 -5.31 -5.77 10.60
N GLY A 41 -4.39 -5.89 11.54
CA GLY A 41 -4.12 -7.12 12.28
C GLY A 41 -2.67 -7.18 12.77
N GLU A 42 -2.33 -8.15 13.57
CA GLU A 42 -0.96 -8.36 14.08
C GLU A 42 0.02 -8.76 12.96
N SER A 43 1.33 -8.68 13.27
CA SER A 43 2.37 -9.20 12.37
C SER A 43 2.13 -10.69 12.10
N GLY A 44 2.33 -11.13 10.85
CA GLY A 44 2.09 -12.53 10.46
C GLY A 44 0.64 -12.88 10.15
N SER A 45 -0.34 -11.96 10.27
CA SER A 45 -1.75 -12.27 9.95
C SER A 45 -2.09 -12.40 8.46
N GLY A 46 -1.13 -12.26 7.54
CA GLY A 46 -1.34 -12.44 6.10
C GLY A 46 -1.54 -11.14 5.29
N LYS A 47 -1.52 -9.95 5.92
CA LYS A 47 -1.79 -8.65 5.26
C LYS A 47 -0.86 -8.35 4.08
N SER A 48 0.45 -8.38 4.32
CA SER A 48 1.45 -8.10 3.26
C SER A 48 1.42 -9.16 2.16
N MET A 49 1.12 -10.42 2.50
CA MET A 49 0.94 -11.48 1.51
C MET A 49 -0.27 -11.21 0.61
N THR A 50 -1.37 -10.75 1.19
CA THR A 50 -2.56 -10.29 0.44
C THR A 50 -2.21 -9.13 -0.49
N ALA A 51 -1.48 -8.12 0.01
CA ALA A 51 -1.02 -6.98 -0.81
C ALA A 51 -0.15 -7.41 -1.99
N MET A 52 0.82 -8.29 -1.75
CA MET A 52 1.72 -8.81 -2.78
C MET A 52 0.98 -9.67 -3.81
N ALA A 53 -0.03 -10.46 -3.39
CA ALA A 53 -0.88 -11.22 -4.30
C ALA A 53 -1.64 -10.27 -5.25
N ILE A 54 -2.29 -9.23 -4.70
CA ILE A 54 -3.02 -8.21 -5.48
C ILE A 54 -2.09 -7.48 -6.45
N ALA A 55 -0.87 -7.16 -6.02
CA ALA A 55 0.15 -6.52 -6.87
C ALA A 55 0.75 -7.47 -7.94
N GLY A 56 0.41 -8.76 -7.91
CA GLY A 56 0.96 -9.78 -8.82
C GLY A 56 2.46 -10.06 -8.58
N LEU A 57 2.94 -9.84 -7.35
CA LEU A 57 4.35 -9.99 -6.98
C LEU A 57 4.67 -11.37 -6.36
N LEU A 58 3.66 -12.15 -5.99
CA LEU A 58 3.86 -13.49 -5.44
C LEU A 58 3.97 -14.51 -6.57
N ARG A 59 5.18 -15.00 -6.81
CA ARG A 59 5.47 -16.06 -7.78
C ARG A 59 6.66 -16.88 -7.29
N ARG A 60 6.40 -17.76 -6.34
CA ARG A 60 7.39 -18.68 -5.79
C ARG A 60 6.93 -20.12 -6.09
N HIS A 61 7.88 -21.03 -6.28
CA HIS A 61 7.58 -22.45 -6.56
C HIS A 61 7.05 -23.20 -5.33
N ASP A 62 7.35 -22.68 -4.16
CA ASP A 62 6.98 -23.21 -2.84
C ASP A 62 5.66 -22.60 -2.32
N MET A 63 4.89 -21.95 -3.20
CA MET A 63 3.61 -21.34 -2.85
C MET A 63 2.49 -21.83 -3.75
N LYS A 64 1.36 -22.13 -3.14
CA LYS A 64 0.08 -22.33 -3.82
C LYS A 64 -0.81 -21.12 -3.57
N ILE A 65 -1.29 -20.51 -4.65
CA ILE A 65 -2.20 -19.37 -4.59
C ILE A 65 -3.44 -19.71 -5.39
N GLU A 66 -4.61 -19.64 -4.75
CA GLU A 66 -5.90 -19.94 -5.36
C GLU A 66 -6.88 -18.80 -5.10
N GLY A 67 -7.93 -18.70 -5.93
CA GLY A 67 -8.94 -17.66 -5.87
C GLY A 67 -8.97 -16.82 -7.13
N GLU A 68 -9.54 -15.63 -7.06
CA GLU A 68 -9.69 -14.70 -8.16
C GLU A 68 -9.33 -13.28 -7.70
N ILE A 69 -8.54 -12.55 -8.49
CA ILE A 69 -8.22 -11.15 -8.29
C ILE A 69 -8.60 -10.39 -9.56
N LEU A 70 -9.66 -9.60 -9.50
CA LEU A 70 -10.16 -8.79 -10.60
C LEU A 70 -9.81 -7.32 -10.40
N PHE A 71 -9.09 -6.74 -11.32
CA PHE A 71 -8.82 -5.30 -11.40
C PHE A 71 -9.52 -4.71 -12.63
N GLU A 72 -10.50 -3.83 -12.42
CA GLU A 72 -11.39 -3.33 -13.48
C GLU A 72 -12.00 -4.47 -14.33
N GLY A 73 -12.35 -5.57 -13.68
CA GLY A 73 -12.90 -6.76 -14.34
C GLY A 73 -11.87 -7.67 -15.03
N THR A 74 -10.60 -7.27 -15.08
CA THR A 74 -9.52 -8.10 -15.64
C THR A 74 -8.93 -8.99 -14.55
N GLU A 75 -8.87 -10.30 -14.80
CA GLU A 75 -8.28 -11.27 -13.90
C GLU A 75 -6.74 -11.12 -13.88
N LEU A 76 -6.16 -10.95 -12.69
CA LEU A 76 -4.72 -10.75 -12.51
C LEU A 76 -3.97 -11.97 -12.00
N LEU A 77 -4.57 -12.77 -11.11
CA LEU A 77 -3.87 -13.83 -10.37
C LEU A 77 -3.26 -14.88 -11.32
N HIS A 78 -4.02 -15.28 -12.34
CA HIS A 78 -3.60 -16.28 -13.32
C HIS A 78 -3.06 -15.68 -14.63
N SER A 79 -2.97 -14.34 -14.70
CA SER A 79 -2.47 -13.64 -15.89
C SER A 79 -0.98 -13.90 -16.14
N LYS A 80 -0.56 -13.88 -17.41
CA LYS A 80 0.84 -13.99 -17.77
C LYS A 80 1.65 -12.80 -17.25
N ARG A 81 2.94 -13.03 -16.94
CA ARG A 81 3.84 -11.97 -16.45
C ARG A 81 3.89 -10.74 -17.37
N SER A 82 3.82 -10.93 -18.67
CA SER A 82 3.80 -9.84 -19.66
C SER A 82 2.54 -8.98 -19.57
N GLU A 83 1.41 -9.55 -19.16
CA GLU A 83 0.15 -8.85 -18.96
C GLU A 83 0.16 -8.09 -17.64
N LEU A 84 0.59 -8.71 -16.54
CA LEU A 84 0.72 -8.07 -15.23
C LEU A 84 1.63 -6.84 -15.27
N ARG A 85 2.73 -6.89 -16.04
CA ARG A 85 3.65 -5.76 -16.20
C ARG A 85 2.98 -4.49 -16.75
N LYS A 86 1.86 -4.60 -17.45
CA LYS A 86 1.11 -3.44 -17.95
C LYS A 86 0.47 -2.65 -16.81
N TYR A 87 0.10 -3.33 -15.74
CA TYR A 87 -0.55 -2.75 -14.57
C TYR A 87 0.46 -2.32 -13.50
N GLN A 88 1.50 -3.14 -13.26
CA GLN A 88 2.51 -2.92 -12.21
C GLN A 88 3.30 -1.64 -12.47
N GLY A 89 3.23 -0.67 -11.54
CA GLY A 89 3.88 0.64 -11.65
C GLY A 89 3.19 1.62 -12.60
N ASN A 90 2.12 1.22 -13.30
CA ASN A 90 1.29 2.09 -14.14
C ASN A 90 -0.09 2.31 -13.49
N ASP A 91 -0.98 1.32 -13.56
CA ASP A 91 -2.33 1.40 -12.98
C ASP A 91 -2.36 0.98 -11.50
N ILE A 92 -1.38 0.18 -11.05
CA ILE A 92 -1.21 -0.28 -9.68
C ILE A 92 0.15 0.16 -9.17
N GLY A 93 0.16 1.17 -8.29
CA GLY A 93 1.34 1.60 -7.53
C GLY A 93 1.46 0.82 -6.23
N ILE A 94 2.70 0.61 -5.75
CA ILE A 94 2.94 -0.03 -4.47
C ILE A 94 3.98 0.74 -3.65
N ILE A 95 3.71 0.91 -2.37
CA ILE A 95 4.63 1.41 -1.35
C ILE A 95 4.94 0.23 -0.43
N PHE A 96 6.21 -0.17 -0.38
CA PHE A 96 6.69 -1.27 0.46
C PHE A 96 6.97 -0.83 1.90
N GLN A 97 6.96 -1.78 2.81
CA GLN A 97 7.10 -1.57 4.24
C GLN A 97 8.40 -0.86 4.65
N GLU A 98 9.54 -1.13 3.98
CA GLU A 98 10.84 -0.61 4.37
C GLU A 98 11.41 0.40 3.35
N PRO A 99 11.42 1.71 3.68
CA PRO A 99 12.02 2.73 2.81
C PRO A 99 13.53 2.57 2.61
N MET A 100 14.21 1.92 3.57
CA MET A 100 15.65 1.74 3.55
C MET A 100 16.12 0.73 2.51
N THR A 101 15.33 -0.32 2.28
CA THR A 101 15.63 -1.42 1.34
C THR A 101 14.97 -1.25 -0.02
N SER A 102 13.89 -0.45 -0.08
CA SER A 102 13.11 -0.25 -1.31
C SER A 102 13.77 0.70 -2.31
N LEU A 103 14.53 1.70 -1.82
CA LEU A 103 15.29 2.60 -2.69
C LEU A 103 16.68 2.05 -2.95
N ASN A 104 17.10 1.99 -4.22
CA ASN A 104 18.43 1.56 -4.61
C ASN A 104 19.47 2.60 -4.15
N PRO A 105 20.41 2.24 -3.21
CA PRO A 105 21.32 3.20 -2.58
C PRO A 105 22.35 3.79 -3.56
N VAL A 106 22.63 3.13 -4.68
CA VAL A 106 23.61 3.57 -5.68
C VAL A 106 22.99 4.29 -6.88
N LYS A 107 21.68 4.53 -6.84
CA LYS A 107 20.96 5.31 -7.87
C LYS A 107 20.45 6.61 -7.31
N ARG A 108 20.50 7.68 -8.12
CA ARG A 108 19.93 8.97 -7.74
C ARG A 108 18.41 8.90 -7.64
N ILE A 109 17.82 9.72 -6.79
CA ILE A 109 16.38 9.80 -6.56
C ILE A 109 15.60 10.02 -7.85
N GLY A 110 16.00 11.00 -8.66
CA GLY A 110 15.31 11.30 -9.92
C GLY A 110 15.27 10.10 -10.87
N TRP A 111 16.36 9.32 -10.95
CA TRP A 111 16.38 8.12 -11.78
C TRP A 111 15.34 7.10 -11.33
N GLN A 112 15.19 6.91 -10.02
CA GLN A 112 14.25 5.96 -9.42
C GLN A 112 12.80 6.44 -9.54
N VAL A 113 12.54 7.72 -9.31
CA VAL A 113 11.22 8.31 -9.50
C VAL A 113 10.75 8.19 -10.96
N GLU A 114 11.64 8.38 -11.94
CA GLU A 114 11.28 8.25 -13.36
C GLU A 114 11.15 6.82 -13.87
N GLU A 115 11.51 5.80 -13.07
CA GLU A 115 11.64 4.42 -13.55
C GLU A 115 10.36 3.90 -14.20
N SER A 116 9.22 4.07 -13.55
CA SER A 116 7.92 3.65 -14.10
C SER A 116 7.59 4.37 -15.42
N LEU A 117 7.91 5.65 -15.55
CA LEU A 117 7.72 6.38 -16.81
C LEU A 117 8.61 5.83 -17.93
N ARG A 118 9.86 5.45 -17.62
CA ARG A 118 10.77 4.85 -18.60
C ARG A 118 10.27 3.50 -19.11
N ILE A 119 9.63 2.72 -18.24
CA ILE A 119 9.08 1.41 -18.58
C ILE A 119 7.78 1.54 -19.37
N HIS A 120 6.84 2.35 -18.90
CA HIS A 120 5.48 2.40 -19.42
C HIS A 120 5.26 3.46 -20.51
N ARG A 121 6.13 4.48 -20.56
CA ARG A 121 6.08 5.58 -21.55
C ARG A 121 7.45 5.77 -22.23
N PRO A 122 8.01 4.73 -22.90
CA PRO A 122 9.37 4.75 -23.44
C PRO A 122 9.59 5.85 -24.49
N GLN A 123 8.52 6.31 -25.14
CA GLN A 123 8.59 7.39 -26.13
C GLN A 123 8.62 8.79 -25.53
N MET A 124 8.41 8.92 -24.21
CA MET A 124 8.42 10.21 -23.53
C MET A 124 9.84 10.79 -23.52
N ARG A 125 9.97 12.08 -23.89
CA ARG A 125 11.26 12.78 -23.90
C ARG A 125 11.82 12.92 -22.49
N LYS A 126 13.14 13.01 -22.41
CA LYS A 126 13.87 13.11 -21.12
C LYS A 126 13.42 14.36 -20.32
N GLU A 127 13.21 15.46 -21.00
CA GLU A 127 12.78 16.73 -20.41
C GLU A 127 11.39 16.63 -19.80
N GLU A 128 10.47 15.95 -20.48
CA GLU A 128 9.11 15.71 -19.99
C GLU A 128 9.12 14.79 -18.75
N ARG A 129 9.91 13.70 -18.77
CA ARG A 129 10.06 12.83 -17.60
C ARG A 129 10.63 13.58 -16.40
N TYR A 130 11.65 14.43 -16.63
CA TYR A 130 12.22 15.27 -15.60
C TYR A 130 11.17 16.19 -14.97
N GLN A 131 10.36 16.89 -15.77
CA GLN A 131 9.32 17.79 -15.26
C GLN A 131 8.28 17.03 -14.45
N LEU A 132 7.81 15.87 -14.91
CA LEU A 132 6.88 15.00 -14.17
C LEU A 132 7.49 14.49 -12.86
N ALA A 133 8.78 14.14 -12.85
CA ALA A 133 9.47 13.72 -11.64
C ALA A 133 9.58 14.86 -10.62
N ILE A 134 9.91 16.08 -11.06
CA ILE A 134 9.94 17.27 -10.19
C ILE A 134 8.53 17.57 -9.64
N GLU A 135 7.52 17.51 -10.49
CA GLU A 135 6.13 17.70 -10.06
C GLU A 135 5.70 16.62 -9.05
N SER A 136 6.02 15.35 -9.29
CA SER A 136 5.72 14.26 -8.37
C SER A 136 6.39 14.46 -7.01
N LEU A 137 7.67 14.88 -6.98
CA LEU A 137 8.38 15.21 -5.75
C LEU A 137 7.76 16.41 -5.02
N ARG A 138 7.25 17.40 -5.76
CA ARG A 138 6.55 18.56 -5.19
C ARG A 138 5.19 18.18 -4.61
N ASN A 139 4.44 17.30 -5.28
CA ASN A 139 3.13 16.82 -4.84
C ASN A 139 3.18 16.05 -3.52
N VAL A 140 4.33 15.42 -3.21
CA VAL A 140 4.58 14.79 -1.90
C VAL A 140 5.23 15.75 -0.88
N GLU A 141 5.19 17.05 -1.14
CA GLU A 141 5.61 18.11 -0.22
C GLU A 141 7.10 18.02 0.17
N LEU A 142 7.96 17.64 -0.77
CA LEU A 142 9.40 17.74 -0.61
C LEU A 142 9.87 19.16 -0.97
N GLU A 143 10.59 19.76 -0.04
CA GLU A 143 11.24 21.06 -0.29
C GLU A 143 12.38 20.91 -1.29
N ASN A 144 12.54 21.90 -2.18
CA ASN A 144 13.58 21.93 -3.20
C ASN A 144 13.67 20.63 -4.04
N PRO A 145 12.58 20.22 -4.74
CA PRO A 145 12.49 18.93 -5.44
C PRO A 145 13.60 18.77 -6.49
N GLU A 146 14.10 19.84 -7.11
CA GLU A 146 15.22 19.84 -8.07
C GLU A 146 16.54 19.43 -7.40
N GLN A 147 16.75 19.76 -6.13
CA GLN A 147 17.91 19.31 -5.35
C GLN A 147 17.72 17.86 -4.92
N VAL A 148 16.53 17.49 -4.41
CA VAL A 148 16.20 16.11 -4.01
C VAL A 148 16.36 15.17 -5.19
N TYR A 149 15.93 15.53 -6.40
CA TYR A 149 16.08 14.75 -7.62
C TYR A 149 17.55 14.30 -7.86
N LYS A 150 18.54 15.17 -7.53
CA LYS A 150 19.96 14.91 -7.76
C LYS A 150 20.63 14.09 -6.64
N LYS A 151 19.99 13.97 -5.47
CA LYS A 151 20.50 13.28 -4.30
C LYS A 151 20.43 11.75 -4.44
N TYR A 152 21.16 11.07 -3.58
CA TYR A 152 21.06 9.64 -3.33
C TYR A 152 20.21 9.36 -2.08
N PRO A 153 19.66 8.14 -1.92
CA PRO A 153 18.84 7.81 -0.76
C PRO A 153 19.50 8.07 0.61
N HIS A 154 20.78 7.82 0.74
CA HIS A 154 21.52 8.03 1.99
C HIS A 154 21.65 9.50 2.41
N GLU A 155 21.44 10.45 1.49
CA GLU A 155 21.44 11.89 1.77
C GLU A 155 20.08 12.42 2.24
N LEU A 156 19.08 11.54 2.39
CA LEU A 156 17.71 11.89 2.78
C LEU A 156 17.36 11.36 4.17
N SER A 157 16.54 12.11 4.92
CA SER A 157 15.92 11.62 6.15
C SER A 157 14.91 10.48 5.87
N GLY A 158 14.52 9.73 6.90
CA GLY A 158 13.52 8.64 6.77
C GLY A 158 12.19 9.14 6.18
N GLY A 159 11.67 10.25 6.68
CA GLY A 159 10.44 10.85 6.16
C GLY A 159 10.57 11.35 4.71
N MET A 160 11.73 11.88 4.31
CA MET A 160 11.99 12.25 2.92
C MET A 160 12.06 11.03 2.00
N ARG A 161 12.69 9.94 2.42
CA ARG A 161 12.72 8.67 1.65
C ARG A 161 11.32 8.13 1.45
N GLN A 162 10.49 8.16 2.51
CA GLN A 162 9.11 7.73 2.42
C GLN A 162 8.30 8.55 1.41
N ARG A 163 8.46 9.89 1.43
CA ARG A 163 7.83 10.78 0.45
C ARG A 163 8.31 10.49 -0.98
N VAL A 164 9.60 10.19 -1.18
CA VAL A 164 10.15 9.77 -2.48
C VAL A 164 9.51 8.47 -2.95
N MET A 165 9.33 7.46 -2.08
CA MET A 165 8.66 6.22 -2.43
C MET A 165 7.22 6.45 -2.87
N ILE A 166 6.49 7.32 -2.14
CA ILE A 166 5.13 7.71 -2.52
C ILE A 166 5.14 8.40 -3.89
N ALA A 167 6.09 9.35 -4.13
CA ALA A 167 6.22 10.01 -5.42
C ALA A 167 6.49 9.01 -6.55
N SER A 168 7.39 8.04 -6.33
CA SER A 168 7.70 6.99 -7.32
C SER A 168 6.49 6.10 -7.62
N ALA A 169 5.72 5.72 -6.60
CA ALA A 169 4.52 4.91 -6.77
C ALA A 169 3.39 5.67 -7.48
N MET A 170 3.34 7.00 -7.35
CA MET A 170 2.28 7.87 -7.85
C MET A 170 2.59 8.51 -9.22
N ILE A 171 3.82 8.41 -9.74
CA ILE A 171 4.25 9.18 -10.92
C ILE A 171 3.48 8.85 -12.20
N CYS A 172 2.97 7.62 -12.34
CA CYS A 172 2.10 7.22 -13.44
C CYS A 172 0.62 7.52 -13.19
N GLU A 173 0.27 8.15 -12.07
CA GLU A 173 -1.10 8.42 -11.61
C GLU A 173 -1.95 7.14 -11.54
N PRO A 174 -1.56 6.16 -10.71
CA PRO A 174 -2.22 4.86 -10.66
C PRO A 174 -3.66 4.98 -10.15
N LYS A 175 -4.52 4.07 -10.61
CA LYS A 175 -5.91 3.95 -10.14
C LYS A 175 -5.97 3.31 -8.74
N LEU A 176 -5.02 2.41 -8.44
CA LEU A 176 -4.86 1.74 -7.17
C LEU A 176 -3.46 1.99 -6.60
N LEU A 177 -3.39 2.45 -5.36
CA LEU A 177 -2.17 2.51 -4.57
C LEU A 177 -2.27 1.49 -3.44
N ILE A 178 -1.36 0.52 -3.42
CA ILE A 178 -1.20 -0.42 -2.31
C ILE A 178 -0.13 0.16 -1.39
N ALA A 179 -0.49 0.47 -0.16
CA ALA A 179 0.41 1.03 0.85
C ALA A 179 0.60 0.02 1.99
N ASP A 180 1.67 -0.78 1.89
CA ASP A 180 1.99 -1.81 2.86
C ASP A 180 2.87 -1.23 3.97
N GLU A 181 2.27 -1.01 5.14
CA GLU A 181 2.88 -0.40 6.32
C GLU A 181 3.72 0.87 6.03
N PRO A 182 3.18 1.85 5.31
CA PRO A 182 3.95 2.99 4.77
C PRO A 182 4.47 3.96 5.84
N THR A 183 4.21 3.70 7.10
CA THR A 183 4.59 4.57 8.23
C THR A 183 5.48 3.85 9.24
N THR A 184 5.85 2.60 9.01
CA THR A 184 6.73 1.82 9.89
C THR A 184 8.11 2.49 9.98
N ALA A 185 8.71 2.47 11.17
CA ALA A 185 9.99 3.10 11.51
C ALA A 185 10.04 4.64 11.38
N LEU A 186 8.89 5.32 11.33
CA LEU A 186 8.79 6.77 11.37
C LEU A 186 8.25 7.26 12.72
N ASP A 187 8.65 8.46 13.13
CA ASP A 187 8.07 9.10 14.31
C ASP A 187 6.59 9.49 14.09
N VAL A 188 5.84 9.62 15.20
CA VAL A 188 4.39 9.86 15.18
C VAL A 188 4.01 11.10 14.34
N THR A 189 4.83 12.15 14.39
CA THR A 189 4.57 13.40 13.66
C THR A 189 4.65 13.16 12.15
N ILE A 190 5.69 12.47 11.71
CA ILE A 190 5.88 12.11 10.29
C ILE A 190 4.80 11.12 9.83
N GLN A 191 4.43 10.12 10.66
CA GLN A 191 3.33 9.21 10.34
C GLN A 191 2.03 9.97 10.03
N LEU A 192 1.66 10.94 10.86
CA LEU A 192 0.48 11.77 10.64
C LEU A 192 0.57 12.62 9.36
N GLN A 193 1.76 13.12 9.03
CA GLN A 193 1.98 13.83 7.78
C GLN A 193 1.81 12.93 6.56
N ILE A 194 2.33 11.69 6.60
CA ILE A 194 2.15 10.70 5.52
C ILE A 194 0.67 10.34 5.34
N VAL A 195 -0.07 10.13 6.43
CA VAL A 195 -1.52 9.87 6.36
C VAL A 195 -2.27 11.03 5.70
N LYS A 196 -1.98 12.29 6.09
CA LYS A 196 -2.56 13.49 5.45
C LYS A 196 -2.21 13.58 3.96
N LEU A 197 -0.97 13.27 3.61
CA LEU A 197 -0.51 13.24 2.22
C LEU A 197 -1.30 12.20 1.41
N LEU A 198 -1.47 10.97 1.91
CA LEU A 198 -2.26 9.94 1.24
C LEU A 198 -3.74 10.36 1.08
N GLN A 199 -4.34 11.00 2.10
CA GLN A 199 -5.70 11.57 1.99
C GLN A 199 -5.79 12.64 0.90
N LYS A 200 -4.80 13.51 0.81
CA LYS A 200 -4.72 14.56 -0.22
C LYS A 200 -4.65 13.94 -1.61
N LEU A 201 -3.72 12.99 -1.83
CA LEU A 201 -3.55 12.30 -3.10
C LEU A 201 -4.82 11.54 -3.53
N ASN A 202 -5.48 10.84 -2.60
CA ASN A 202 -6.76 10.19 -2.88
C ASN A 202 -7.83 11.18 -3.35
N ARG A 203 -7.99 12.34 -2.67
CA ARG A 203 -9.00 13.36 -3.05
C ARG A 203 -8.71 14.00 -4.39
N GLU A 204 -7.44 14.40 -4.62
CA GLU A 204 -7.04 15.18 -5.80
C GLU A 204 -6.93 14.31 -7.05
N LYS A 205 -6.35 13.11 -6.92
CA LYS A 205 -6.10 12.19 -8.06
C LYS A 205 -7.16 11.11 -8.22
N LYS A 206 -8.09 10.98 -7.27
CA LYS A 206 -9.10 9.89 -7.23
C LYS A 206 -8.50 8.50 -7.21
N THR A 207 -7.24 8.36 -6.81
CA THR A 207 -6.56 7.09 -6.62
C THR A 207 -7.19 6.34 -5.46
N SER A 208 -7.62 5.11 -5.68
CA SER A 208 -8.10 4.22 -4.60
C SER A 208 -6.90 3.72 -3.81
N ILE A 209 -7.05 3.53 -2.50
CA ILE A 209 -5.93 3.12 -1.64
C ILE A 209 -6.30 1.86 -0.87
N LEU A 210 -5.46 0.83 -0.99
CA LEU A 210 -5.44 -0.30 -0.08
C LEU A 210 -4.34 -0.04 0.96
N PHE A 211 -4.76 0.33 2.18
CA PHE A 211 -3.86 0.74 3.26
C PHE A 211 -3.69 -0.38 4.28
N ILE A 212 -2.48 -0.89 4.41
CA ILE A 212 -2.15 -1.95 5.36
C ILE A 212 -1.38 -1.35 6.52
N SER A 213 -1.83 -1.60 7.74
CA SER A 213 -1.16 -1.13 8.95
C SER A 213 -1.53 -1.98 10.16
N HIS A 214 -0.59 -2.11 11.09
CA HIS A 214 -0.88 -2.59 12.45
C HIS A 214 -1.31 -1.45 13.39
N ASP A 215 -1.16 -0.17 12.98
CA ASP A 215 -1.60 0.99 13.76
C ASP A 215 -3.05 1.37 13.43
N LEU A 216 -3.95 0.90 14.28
CA LEU A 216 -5.38 1.18 14.20
C LEU A 216 -5.71 2.68 14.30
N SER A 217 -4.87 3.50 14.97
CA SER A 217 -5.10 4.94 15.10
C SER A 217 -4.95 5.65 13.76
N LEU A 218 -3.99 5.22 12.93
CA LEU A 218 -3.80 5.74 11.58
C LEU A 218 -4.92 5.28 10.65
N VAL A 219 -5.28 3.99 10.73
CA VAL A 219 -6.37 3.39 9.94
C VAL A 219 -7.70 4.09 10.22
N LYS A 220 -8.04 4.33 11.48
CA LYS A 220 -9.24 5.09 11.89
C LYS A 220 -9.30 6.48 11.26
N ARG A 221 -8.15 7.12 11.04
CA ARG A 221 -8.07 8.46 10.46
C ARG A 221 -8.19 8.47 8.94
N LEU A 222 -7.73 7.41 8.29
CA LEU A 222 -7.54 7.35 6.85
C LEU A 222 -8.65 6.58 6.13
N CYS A 223 -9.05 5.43 6.67
CA CYS A 223 -9.86 4.45 5.96
C CYS A 223 -11.35 4.61 6.23
N GLY A 224 -12.18 4.54 5.19
CA GLY A 224 -13.65 4.50 5.32
C GLY A 224 -14.14 3.13 5.79
N LYS A 225 -13.54 2.07 5.25
CA LYS A 225 -13.82 0.67 5.60
C LYS A 225 -12.55 -0.04 6.01
N ILE A 226 -12.69 -1.09 6.81
CA ILE A 226 -11.59 -1.95 7.24
C ILE A 226 -11.94 -3.43 7.18
N LEU A 227 -10.90 -4.24 6.95
CA LEU A 227 -10.88 -5.67 7.20
C LEU A 227 -9.91 -5.95 8.34
N VAL A 228 -10.36 -6.69 9.34
CA VAL A 228 -9.52 -7.16 10.46
C VAL A 228 -9.07 -8.59 10.15
N MET A 229 -7.76 -8.81 10.04
CA MET A 229 -7.17 -10.11 9.76
C MET A 229 -6.51 -10.69 11.00
N HIS A 230 -6.76 -11.98 11.25
CA HIS A 230 -6.13 -12.76 12.30
C HIS A 230 -5.82 -14.17 11.82
N ASN A 231 -4.57 -14.62 11.94
CA ASN A 231 -4.12 -15.96 11.52
C ASN A 231 -4.57 -16.37 10.10
N GLY A 232 -4.52 -15.44 9.15
CA GLY A 232 -4.90 -15.68 7.76
C GLY A 232 -6.39 -15.51 7.45
N ASP A 233 -7.25 -15.39 8.45
CA ASP A 233 -8.70 -15.20 8.29
C ASP A 233 -9.09 -13.72 8.38
N VAL A 234 -10.11 -13.31 7.63
CA VAL A 234 -10.82 -12.03 7.86
C VAL A 234 -11.87 -12.31 8.95
N VAL A 235 -11.60 -11.84 10.17
CA VAL A 235 -12.47 -12.06 11.32
C VAL A 235 -13.59 -11.02 11.42
N GLU A 236 -13.34 -9.79 10.98
CA GLU A 236 -14.35 -8.74 10.97
C GLU A 236 -14.11 -7.78 9.80
N ALA A 237 -15.18 -7.27 9.18
CA ALA A 237 -15.13 -6.32 8.09
C ALA A 237 -16.32 -5.36 8.12
N GLY A 238 -16.10 -4.09 7.75
CA GLY A 238 -17.17 -3.10 7.68
C GLY A 238 -16.68 -1.66 7.70
N GLU A 239 -17.62 -0.75 7.92
CA GLU A 239 -17.32 0.67 8.08
C GLU A 239 -16.43 0.89 9.31
N THR A 240 -15.36 1.66 9.13
CA THR A 240 -14.34 1.88 10.18
C THR A 240 -14.96 2.36 11.49
N LEU A 241 -15.83 3.38 11.44
CA LEU A 241 -16.44 3.93 12.64
C LEU A 241 -17.32 2.90 13.37
N ALA A 242 -18.08 2.08 12.63
CA ALA A 242 -18.92 1.05 13.21
C ALA A 242 -18.10 -0.01 13.96
N ILE A 243 -17.03 -0.50 13.35
CA ILE A 243 -16.13 -1.48 13.98
C ILE A 243 -15.45 -0.89 15.22
N PHE A 244 -15.01 0.37 15.19
CA PHE A 244 -14.39 1.00 16.37
C PHE A 244 -15.36 1.28 17.51
N GLN A 245 -16.64 1.50 17.23
CA GLN A 245 -17.66 1.77 18.23
C GLN A 245 -18.28 0.49 18.81
N HIS A 246 -18.49 -0.49 17.95
CA HIS A 246 -19.21 -1.74 18.27
C HIS A 246 -18.50 -2.96 17.67
N PRO A 247 -17.25 -3.25 18.06
CA PRO A 247 -16.55 -4.43 17.58
C PRO A 247 -17.25 -5.70 18.05
N LYS A 248 -17.50 -6.63 17.13
CA LYS A 248 -18.21 -7.87 17.43
C LYS A 248 -17.25 -8.98 17.86
N GLU A 249 -16.12 -9.09 17.17
CA GLU A 249 -15.13 -10.12 17.41
C GLU A 249 -14.23 -9.79 18.60
N LEU A 250 -13.99 -10.77 19.48
CA LEU A 250 -13.13 -10.59 20.65
C LEU A 250 -11.72 -10.11 20.29
N TYR A 251 -11.17 -10.64 19.21
CA TYR A 251 -9.87 -10.21 18.69
C TYR A 251 -9.86 -8.71 18.33
N THR A 252 -10.89 -8.25 17.61
CA THR A 252 -11.05 -6.82 17.25
C THR A 252 -11.17 -5.95 18.50
N GLN A 253 -11.94 -6.40 19.51
CA GLN A 253 -12.07 -5.70 20.80
C GLN A 253 -10.71 -5.56 21.49
N ASN A 254 -9.91 -6.63 21.53
CA ASN A 254 -8.58 -6.62 22.13
C ASN A 254 -7.64 -5.66 21.38
N LEU A 255 -7.62 -5.69 20.05
CA LEU A 255 -6.82 -4.76 19.24
C LEU A 255 -7.20 -3.29 19.50
N ILE A 256 -8.49 -2.96 19.55
CA ILE A 256 -8.96 -1.60 19.80
C ILE A 256 -8.63 -1.15 21.22
N ASN A 257 -8.75 -2.03 22.22
CA ASN A 257 -8.43 -1.74 23.61
C ASN A 257 -6.93 -1.53 23.85
N ALA A 258 -6.07 -2.12 23.02
CA ALA A 258 -4.63 -1.94 23.07
C ALA A 258 -4.17 -0.57 22.52
N ILE A 259 -5.03 0.21 21.86
CA ILE A 259 -4.70 1.56 21.41
C ILE A 259 -4.40 2.46 22.60
N PRO A 260 -3.21 3.11 22.67
CA PRO A 260 -2.88 4.02 23.75
C PRO A 260 -3.89 5.17 23.84
N LYS A 261 -4.64 5.23 24.93
CA LYS A 261 -5.52 6.38 25.21
C LYS A 261 -4.64 7.52 25.72
N LEU A 262 -4.53 8.61 24.95
CA LEU A 262 -3.93 9.84 25.45
C LEU A 262 -4.70 10.23 26.74
N LYS A 263 -4.06 10.12 27.90
CA LYS A 263 -4.60 10.72 29.12
C LYS A 263 -4.74 12.21 28.83
N LYS A 264 -5.97 12.76 28.89
CA LYS A 264 -6.14 14.22 28.97
C LYS A 264 -5.35 14.68 30.18
N ILE A 265 -4.23 15.34 29.96
CA ILE A 265 -3.59 16.14 30.99
C ILE A 265 -4.58 17.27 31.23
N VAL A 266 -5.34 17.13 32.32
CA VAL A 266 -6.14 18.24 32.88
C VAL A 266 -5.10 19.16 33.51
N VAL A 267 -4.79 20.28 32.85
CA VAL A 267 -4.04 21.41 33.40
C VAL A 267 -5.04 22.33 34.06
#